data_359bf638247df6088f96cb0874ea91d9
#
_entry.id   359bf638247df6088f96cb0874ea91d9
#
_cell.length_a   1.000
_cell.length_b   1.000
_cell.length_c   1.000
_cell.angle_alpha   90.00
_cell.angle_beta   90.00
_cell.angle_gamma   90.00
#
_symmetry.space_group_name_H-M   'P 1'
#
loop_
_entity.id
_entity.type
_entity.pdbx_description
1 polymer ?
#
loop_
_entity_poly.entity_id
_entity_poly.type
_entity_poly.pdbx_seq_one_letter_code
_entity_poly.pdbx_strand_id
1 'polypeptide(L)'
;SGGVAWYDKRHLFRPGGEARDYTPGDRRVVVEYMGFRFLLLICYDLRFPVWSRNRGDYDAILCSASWADDRREVWRTLLRARAIENQCYLAGVNRVGTDPDASYAGDSALVDFRGATLADAGEREQTLVAEFDSEAQAAFREEFPAWMDADGFELEF
;
A
#
# COMPACT_ATOMS: atom_id res chain seq x y z
N SER A 1 10.75 -13.55 20.15
CA SER A 1 9.42 -14.18 20.05
C SER A 1 8.69 -13.53 18.91
N GLY A 2 8.43 -14.30 17.83
CA GLY A 2 7.71 -13.79 16.67
C GLY A 2 6.22 -13.59 17.02
N GLY A 3 5.77 -12.34 17.13
CA GLY A 3 4.36 -12.04 17.19
C GLY A 3 3.70 -12.25 15.82
N VAL A 4 2.43 -12.64 15.80
CA VAL A 4 1.59 -12.65 14.59
C VAL A 4 0.66 -11.45 14.65
N ALA A 5 0.65 -10.65 13.59
CA ALA A 5 -0.32 -9.57 13.40
C ALA A 5 -1.20 -9.90 12.19
N TRP A 6 -2.45 -9.46 12.22
CA TRP A 6 -3.37 -9.61 11.08
C TRP A 6 -4.09 -8.29 10.83
N TYR A 7 -4.49 -8.09 9.59
CA TYR A 7 -5.26 -6.95 9.13
C TYR A 7 -6.49 -7.43 8.38
N ASP A 8 -7.65 -6.98 8.82
CA ASP A 8 -8.93 -7.19 8.14
C ASP A 8 -9.17 -6.01 7.20
N LYS A 9 -9.40 -6.31 5.93
CA LYS A 9 -9.62 -5.31 4.88
C LYS A 9 -10.70 -4.31 5.26
N ARG A 10 -10.37 -3.01 5.25
CA ARG A 10 -11.33 -1.95 5.61
C ARG A 10 -12.36 -1.70 4.52
N HIS A 11 -11.92 -1.60 3.27
CA HIS A 11 -12.79 -1.23 2.16
C HIS A 11 -13.08 -2.46 1.29
N LEU A 12 -14.24 -3.04 1.50
CA LEU A 12 -14.71 -4.17 0.69
C LEU A 12 -15.03 -3.72 -0.73
N PHE A 13 -14.59 -4.50 -1.72
CA PHE A 13 -14.80 -4.21 -3.13
C PHE A 13 -16.27 -4.50 -3.53
N ARG A 14 -17.12 -3.48 -3.44
CA ARG A 14 -18.57 -3.57 -3.73
C ARG A 14 -18.87 -4.09 -5.14
N PRO A 15 -18.17 -3.65 -6.22
CA PRO A 15 -18.41 -4.17 -7.55
C PRO A 15 -18.20 -5.68 -7.67
N GLY A 16 -17.25 -6.24 -6.92
CA GLY A 16 -16.98 -7.68 -6.83
C GLY A 16 -17.88 -8.43 -5.85
N GLY A 17 -18.78 -7.74 -5.16
CA GLY A 17 -19.74 -8.36 -4.26
C GLY A 17 -19.17 -8.77 -2.89
N GLU A 18 -17.94 -8.39 -2.53
CA GLU A 18 -17.29 -8.78 -1.26
C GLU A 18 -18.16 -8.48 -0.03
N ALA A 19 -18.95 -7.41 -0.04
CA ALA A 19 -19.81 -7.04 1.08
C ALA A 19 -20.96 -8.04 1.37
N ARG A 20 -21.17 -9.04 0.49
CA ARG A 20 -22.14 -10.12 0.73
C ARG A 20 -21.58 -11.21 1.63
N ASP A 21 -20.25 -11.42 1.54
CA ASP A 21 -19.59 -12.59 2.13
C ASP A 21 -18.61 -12.20 3.26
N TYR A 22 -18.21 -10.93 3.35
CA TYR A 22 -17.21 -10.42 4.30
C TYR A 22 -17.72 -9.23 5.10
N THR A 23 -17.17 -9.07 6.30
CA THR A 23 -17.34 -7.88 7.15
C THR A 23 -16.09 -7.00 7.04
N PRO A 24 -16.24 -5.67 6.89
CA PRO A 24 -15.08 -4.78 6.84
C PRO A 24 -14.36 -4.72 8.19
N GLY A 25 -13.05 -4.59 8.15
CA GLY A 25 -12.25 -4.29 9.33
C GLY A 25 -12.49 -2.87 9.84
N ASP A 26 -12.16 -2.64 11.10
CA ASP A 26 -12.33 -1.36 11.79
C ASP A 26 -11.01 -0.77 12.33
N ARG A 27 -9.88 -1.44 12.09
CA ARG A 27 -8.58 -1.05 12.65
C ARG A 27 -7.55 -0.83 11.55
N ARG A 28 -6.78 0.24 11.65
CA ARG A 28 -5.49 0.37 10.97
C ARG A 28 -4.47 -0.50 11.71
N VAL A 29 -3.69 -1.24 10.96
CA VAL A 29 -2.65 -2.10 11.52
C VAL A 29 -1.30 -1.66 11.00
N VAL A 30 -0.44 -1.25 11.92
CA VAL A 30 0.97 -0.96 11.68
C VAL A 30 1.79 -2.02 12.41
N VAL A 31 2.69 -2.68 11.71
CA VAL A 31 3.59 -3.68 12.28
C VAL A 31 5.03 -3.18 12.21
N GLU A 32 5.81 -3.47 13.25
CA GLU A 32 7.23 -3.15 13.27
C GLU A 32 8.04 -4.40 12.92
N TYR A 33 8.95 -4.26 11.97
CA TYR A 33 9.89 -5.31 11.60
C TYR A 33 11.23 -4.71 11.16
N MET A 34 12.32 -5.19 11.74
CA MET A 34 13.70 -4.76 11.44
C MET A 34 13.90 -3.22 11.47
N GLY A 35 13.22 -2.55 12.41
CA GLY A 35 13.33 -1.09 12.56
C GLY A 35 12.44 -0.25 11.64
N PHE A 36 11.68 -0.88 10.73
CA PHE A 36 10.66 -0.23 9.90
C PHE A 36 9.26 -0.50 10.43
N ARG A 37 8.41 0.51 10.33
CA ARG A 37 6.97 0.42 10.63
C ARG A 37 6.19 0.32 9.34
N PHE A 38 5.42 -0.75 9.18
CA PHE A 38 4.67 -1.08 7.96
C PHE A 38 3.17 -0.95 8.17
N LEU A 39 2.52 -0.03 7.43
CA LEU A 39 1.06 -0.03 7.33
C LEU A 39 0.60 -1.15 6.39
N LEU A 40 -0.35 -1.96 6.85
CA LEU A 40 -0.93 -3.04 6.04
C LEU A 40 -2.18 -2.56 5.30
N LEU A 41 -2.24 -2.83 4.00
CA LEU A 41 -3.39 -2.57 3.13
C LEU A 41 -3.72 -3.81 2.28
N ILE A 42 -5.00 -3.93 1.91
CA ILE A 42 -5.46 -4.98 1.00
C ILE A 42 -6.19 -4.36 -0.18
N CYS A 43 -5.60 -4.47 -1.38
CA CYS A 43 -6.23 -4.22 -2.67
C CYS A 43 -7.00 -2.88 -2.74
N TYR A 44 -8.31 -2.92 -2.60
CA TYR A 44 -9.20 -1.77 -2.72
C TYR A 44 -8.92 -0.65 -1.71
N ASP A 45 -8.30 -0.98 -0.55
CA ASP A 45 -7.86 0.03 0.43
C ASP A 45 -6.94 1.09 -0.17
N LEU A 46 -6.17 0.72 -1.19
CA LEU A 46 -5.26 1.62 -1.91
C LEU A 46 -5.97 2.84 -2.53
N ARG A 47 -7.28 2.77 -2.78
CA ARG A 47 -8.08 3.88 -3.31
C ARG A 47 -8.42 4.96 -2.30
N PHE A 48 -8.25 4.69 -1.01
CA PHE A 48 -8.76 5.55 0.06
C PHE A 48 -7.63 6.26 0.80
N PRO A 49 -7.23 7.47 0.36
CA PRO A 49 -6.08 8.19 0.91
C PRO A 49 -6.24 8.54 2.39
N VAL A 50 -7.46 8.82 2.84
CA VAL A 50 -7.74 9.15 4.24
C VAL A 50 -7.40 7.99 5.17
N TRP A 51 -7.69 6.73 4.74
CA TRP A 51 -7.35 5.54 5.51
C TRP A 51 -5.84 5.30 5.61
N SER A 52 -5.12 5.56 4.52
CA SER A 52 -3.67 5.36 4.46
C SER A 52 -2.86 6.59 4.87
N ARG A 53 -3.50 7.72 5.24
CA ARG A 53 -2.76 8.92 5.58
C ARG A 53 -1.76 8.70 6.70
N ASN A 54 -0.49 9.01 6.43
CA ASN A 54 0.58 8.91 7.41
C ASN A 54 0.45 10.03 8.47
N ARG A 55 0.44 9.63 9.72
CA ARG A 55 0.40 10.53 10.88
C ARG A 55 1.72 10.46 11.67
N GLY A 56 2.83 10.16 11.01
CA GLY A 56 4.12 9.89 11.63
C GLY A 56 4.18 8.49 12.26
N ASP A 57 3.26 7.59 11.90
CA ASP A 57 3.07 6.29 12.53
C ASP A 57 3.62 5.11 11.71
N TYR A 58 4.04 5.34 10.45
CA TYR A 58 4.66 4.30 9.64
C TYR A 58 5.70 4.85 8.65
N ASP A 59 6.55 3.96 8.13
CA ASP A 59 7.65 4.27 7.23
C ASP A 59 7.46 3.64 5.84
N ALA A 60 6.66 2.58 5.76
CA ALA A 60 6.35 1.90 4.53
C ALA A 60 4.91 1.37 4.51
N ILE A 61 4.37 1.16 3.30
CA ILE A 61 3.08 0.49 3.06
C ILE A 61 3.35 -0.88 2.44
N LEU A 62 2.68 -1.92 2.96
CA LEU A 62 2.57 -3.23 2.31
C LEU A 62 1.14 -3.40 1.80
N CYS A 63 0.98 -3.55 0.49
CA CYS A 63 -0.33 -3.72 -0.14
C CYS A 63 -0.36 -4.99 -0.98
N SER A 64 -1.16 -5.98 -0.60
CA SER A 64 -1.44 -7.17 -1.40
C SER A 64 -2.75 -7.02 -2.17
N ALA A 65 -2.81 -7.52 -3.41
CA ALA A 65 -3.98 -7.31 -4.26
C ALA A 65 -4.27 -8.45 -5.25
N SER A 66 -5.55 -8.54 -5.63
CA SER A 66 -6.05 -9.10 -6.88
C SER A 66 -6.69 -7.96 -7.68
N TRP A 67 -5.83 -7.10 -8.26
CA TRP A 67 -6.26 -5.91 -8.99
C TRP A 67 -6.34 -6.21 -10.47
N ALA A 68 -7.56 -6.16 -11.02
CA ALA A 68 -7.82 -6.58 -12.39
C ALA A 68 -7.20 -5.63 -13.43
N ASP A 69 -6.87 -6.18 -14.59
CA ASP A 69 -6.14 -5.55 -15.69
C ASP A 69 -6.88 -4.36 -16.31
N ASP A 70 -8.20 -4.37 -16.33
CA ASP A 70 -9.03 -3.26 -16.79
C ASP A 70 -8.80 -1.94 -16.01
N ARG A 71 -8.18 -2.04 -14.83
CA ARG A 71 -7.82 -0.92 -13.96
C ARG A 71 -6.32 -0.84 -13.69
N ARG A 72 -5.50 -1.43 -14.57
CA ARG A 72 -4.04 -1.53 -14.47
C ARG A 72 -3.36 -0.18 -14.20
N GLU A 73 -3.68 0.84 -14.99
CA GLU A 73 -3.09 2.17 -14.83
C GLU A 73 -3.46 2.83 -13.50
N VAL A 74 -4.63 2.53 -12.97
CA VAL A 74 -5.05 3.01 -11.66
C VAL A 74 -4.18 2.39 -10.56
N TRP A 75 -3.89 1.09 -10.64
CA TRP A 75 -2.99 0.41 -9.71
C TRP A 75 -1.61 1.07 -9.70
N ARG A 76 -0.96 1.20 -10.85
CA ARG A 76 0.37 1.80 -11.02
C ARG A 76 0.41 3.24 -10.50
N THR A 77 -0.60 4.03 -10.82
CA THR A 77 -0.71 5.43 -10.39
C THR A 77 -0.87 5.53 -8.87
N LEU A 78 -1.75 4.70 -8.28
CA LEU A 78 -2.02 4.78 -6.85
C LEU A 78 -0.87 4.30 -5.99
N LEU A 79 -0.09 3.29 -6.42
CA LEU A 79 1.14 2.90 -5.72
C LEU A 79 2.06 4.10 -5.54
N ARG A 80 2.34 4.82 -6.62
CA ARG A 80 3.21 6.00 -6.59
C ARG A 80 2.59 7.16 -5.79
N ALA A 81 1.30 7.42 -5.98
CA ALA A 81 0.61 8.48 -5.27
C ALA A 81 0.66 8.28 -3.76
N ARG A 82 0.39 7.04 -3.27
CA ARG A 82 0.45 6.74 -1.83
C ARG A 82 1.86 6.87 -1.26
N ALA A 83 2.90 6.49 -2.02
CA ALA A 83 4.29 6.68 -1.60
C ALA A 83 4.65 8.17 -1.49
N ILE A 84 4.30 8.97 -2.50
CA ILE A 84 4.61 10.41 -2.58
C ILE A 84 3.89 11.17 -1.46
N GLU A 85 2.58 11.07 -1.36
CA GLU A 85 1.77 11.87 -0.43
C GLU A 85 2.04 11.57 1.05
N ASN A 86 2.53 10.36 1.33
CA ASN A 86 2.86 9.90 2.67
C ASN A 86 4.36 9.89 2.95
N GLN A 87 5.19 10.28 1.98
CA GLN A 87 6.65 10.28 2.06
C GLN A 87 7.18 8.95 2.62
N CYS A 88 6.66 7.83 2.09
CA CYS A 88 6.96 6.49 2.57
C CYS A 88 7.33 5.55 1.44
N TYR A 89 8.05 4.47 1.77
CA TYR A 89 8.21 3.36 0.85
C TYR A 89 6.87 2.65 0.62
N LEU A 90 6.74 1.96 -0.52
CA LEU A 90 5.57 1.14 -0.78
C LEU A 90 5.95 -0.15 -1.51
N ALA A 91 5.53 -1.28 -0.98
CA ALA A 91 5.56 -2.57 -1.64
C ALA A 91 4.14 -2.97 -2.04
N GLY A 92 3.86 -2.91 -3.35
CA GLY A 92 2.59 -3.35 -3.93
C GLY A 92 2.77 -4.71 -4.58
N VAL A 93 2.03 -5.71 -4.11
CA VAL A 93 2.06 -7.08 -4.66
C VAL A 93 0.70 -7.38 -5.28
N ASN A 94 0.68 -7.61 -6.58
CA ASN A 94 -0.53 -7.96 -7.32
C ASN A 94 -0.36 -9.29 -8.02
N ARG A 95 -1.41 -10.10 -8.05
CA ARG A 95 -1.40 -11.38 -8.77
C ARG A 95 -1.26 -11.19 -10.28
N VAL A 96 -0.78 -12.23 -10.96
CA VAL A 96 -0.80 -12.41 -12.42
C VAL A 96 -1.75 -13.55 -12.80
N GLY A 97 -2.14 -13.61 -14.06
CA GLY A 97 -2.96 -14.68 -14.61
C GLY A 97 -4.43 -14.30 -14.76
N THR A 98 -5.28 -15.30 -14.82
CA THR A 98 -6.73 -15.15 -15.07
C THR A 98 -7.54 -15.99 -14.10
N ASP A 99 -8.78 -15.58 -13.86
CA ASP A 99 -9.85 -16.39 -13.32
C ASP A 99 -11.12 -16.23 -14.19
N PRO A 100 -12.25 -16.87 -13.87
CA PRO A 100 -13.46 -16.76 -14.69
C PRO A 100 -14.00 -15.33 -14.86
N ASP A 101 -13.69 -14.44 -13.92
CA ASP A 101 -14.27 -13.10 -13.86
C ASP A 101 -13.32 -12.00 -14.38
N ALA A 102 -11.99 -12.22 -14.35
CA ALA A 102 -11.03 -11.21 -14.69
C ALA A 102 -9.65 -11.74 -15.11
N SER A 103 -8.88 -10.88 -15.78
CA SER A 103 -7.43 -11.03 -15.97
C SER A 103 -6.67 -10.06 -15.09
N TYR A 104 -5.41 -10.41 -14.78
CA TYR A 104 -4.54 -9.71 -13.85
C TYR A 104 -3.15 -9.56 -14.44
N ALA A 105 -2.74 -8.34 -14.70
CA ALA A 105 -1.46 -8.02 -15.33
C ALA A 105 -0.28 -7.98 -14.36
N GLY A 106 -0.49 -8.17 -13.07
CA GLY A 106 0.59 -8.07 -12.09
C GLY A 106 0.95 -6.62 -11.79
N ASP A 107 2.04 -6.12 -12.37
CA ASP A 107 2.64 -4.82 -12.03
C ASP A 107 2.93 -4.68 -10.53
N SER A 108 3.39 -5.77 -9.90
CA SER A 108 3.95 -5.70 -8.55
C SER A 108 5.17 -4.79 -8.58
N ALA A 109 5.26 -3.86 -7.62
CA ALA A 109 6.33 -2.88 -7.61
C ALA A 109 6.78 -2.50 -6.20
N LEU A 110 8.05 -2.10 -6.10
CA LEU A 110 8.63 -1.43 -4.95
C LEU A 110 8.87 0.03 -5.33
N VAL A 111 8.35 0.95 -4.53
CA VAL A 111 8.38 2.40 -4.79
C VAL A 111 9.01 3.11 -3.60
N ASP A 112 9.86 4.10 -3.85
CA ASP A 112 10.45 4.90 -2.79
C ASP A 112 9.54 6.06 -2.34
N PHE A 113 9.97 6.74 -1.30
CA PHE A 113 9.25 7.86 -0.67
C PHE A 113 9.16 9.14 -1.55
N ARG A 114 9.81 9.16 -2.71
CA ARG A 114 9.71 10.20 -3.75
C ARG A 114 8.83 9.77 -4.92
N GLY A 115 8.36 8.53 -4.91
CA GLY A 115 7.55 7.93 -5.97
C GLY A 115 8.38 7.34 -7.12
N ALA A 116 9.71 7.20 -6.97
CA ALA A 116 10.52 6.48 -7.93
C ALA A 116 10.34 4.97 -7.79
N THR A 117 10.23 4.27 -8.91
CA THR A 117 10.13 2.81 -8.92
C THR A 117 11.52 2.21 -8.69
N LEU A 118 11.69 1.49 -7.60
CA LEU A 118 12.92 0.77 -7.25
C LEU A 118 13.01 -0.58 -7.97
N ALA A 119 11.87 -1.26 -8.09
CA ALA A 119 11.76 -2.52 -8.82
C ALA A 119 10.32 -2.71 -9.32
N ASP A 120 10.17 -3.35 -10.49
CA ASP A 120 8.90 -3.60 -11.17
C ASP A 120 8.92 -5.01 -11.78
N ALA A 121 7.91 -5.80 -11.50
CA ALA A 121 7.74 -7.15 -12.06
C ALA A 121 7.11 -7.13 -13.46
N GLY A 122 6.42 -6.04 -13.82
CA GLY A 122 5.57 -6.04 -15.00
C GLY A 122 4.55 -7.17 -14.93
N GLU A 123 4.36 -7.89 -16.02
CA GLU A 123 3.41 -9.00 -16.14
C GLU A 123 3.99 -10.37 -15.67
N ARG A 124 5.13 -10.37 -15.02
CA ARG A 124 5.83 -11.61 -14.68
C ARG A 124 5.59 -12.02 -13.23
N GLU A 125 5.42 -13.30 -13.03
CA GLU A 125 5.53 -13.91 -11.72
C GLU A 125 7.01 -14.01 -11.32
N GLN A 126 7.43 -13.13 -10.39
CA GLN A 126 8.82 -13.08 -9.93
C GLN A 126 8.94 -12.45 -8.54
N THR A 127 10.06 -12.70 -7.89
CA THR A 127 10.44 -12.01 -6.65
C THR A 127 11.17 -10.71 -6.99
N LEU A 128 10.73 -9.62 -6.37
CA LEU A 128 11.42 -8.33 -6.41
C LEU A 128 12.21 -8.13 -5.12
N VAL A 129 13.38 -7.52 -5.25
CA VAL A 129 14.23 -7.14 -4.12
C VAL A 129 14.68 -5.69 -4.30
N ALA A 130 14.52 -4.89 -3.25
CA ALA A 130 15.06 -3.54 -3.18
C ALA A 130 15.45 -3.22 -1.73
N GLU A 131 16.31 -2.25 -1.56
CA GLU A 131 16.72 -1.75 -0.25
C GLU A 131 15.84 -0.57 0.16
N PHE A 132 15.38 -0.56 1.42
CA PHE A 132 14.73 0.56 2.05
C PHE A 132 15.72 1.22 3.01
N ASP A 133 16.07 2.48 2.72
CA ASP A 133 17.05 3.27 3.48
C ASP A 133 16.30 4.23 4.43
N SER A 134 16.34 3.92 5.72
CA SER A 134 15.66 4.72 6.75
C SER A 134 16.31 6.09 6.97
N GLU A 135 17.62 6.19 6.80
CA GLU A 135 18.35 7.45 6.98
C GLU A 135 18.03 8.42 5.83
N ALA A 136 18.04 7.93 4.60
CA ALA A 136 17.66 8.72 3.42
C ALA A 136 16.20 9.17 3.49
N GLN A 137 15.28 8.33 3.97
CA GLN A 137 13.88 8.71 4.17
C GLN A 137 13.73 9.78 5.25
N ALA A 138 14.41 9.62 6.38
CA ALA A 138 14.39 10.61 7.46
C ALA A 138 14.94 11.97 7.00
N ALA A 139 16.09 11.98 6.33
CA ALA A 139 16.68 13.19 5.77
C ALA A 139 15.72 13.89 4.77
N PHE A 140 15.05 13.14 3.91
CA PHE A 140 14.07 13.70 2.98
C PHE A 140 12.86 14.33 3.70
N ARG A 141 12.35 13.69 4.75
CA ARG A 141 11.24 14.23 5.57
C ARG A 141 11.64 15.50 6.32
N GLU A 142 12.92 15.66 6.70
CA GLU A 142 13.45 16.88 7.29
C GLU A 142 13.65 17.99 6.25
N GLU A 143 14.18 17.66 5.08
CA GLU A 143 14.39 18.60 3.97
C GLU A 143 13.08 19.14 3.40
N PHE A 144 12.07 18.30 3.31
CA PHE A 144 10.73 18.62 2.80
C PHE A 144 9.63 18.14 3.75
N PRO A 145 9.35 18.87 4.84
CA PRO A 145 8.46 18.43 5.90
C PRO A 145 6.96 18.61 5.57
N ALA A 146 6.50 18.18 4.39
CA ALA A 146 5.11 18.32 3.93
C ALA A 146 4.08 17.68 4.87
N TRP A 147 4.51 16.71 5.69
CA TRP A 147 3.66 16.08 6.71
C TRP A 147 3.24 17.05 7.82
N MET A 148 4.00 18.13 8.06
CA MET A 148 3.67 19.16 9.08
C MET A 148 2.47 20.02 8.67
N ASP A 149 2.22 20.15 7.37
CA ASP A 149 1.12 20.96 6.81
C ASP A 149 -0.16 20.13 6.62
N ALA A 150 -0.14 18.85 7.02
CA ALA A 150 -1.27 17.96 6.84
C ALA A 150 -2.42 18.31 7.80
N ASP A 151 -3.64 18.34 7.25
CA ASP A 151 -4.86 18.53 8.05
C ASP A 151 -5.06 17.37 9.05
N GLY A 152 -5.56 17.73 10.24
CA GLY A 152 -6.05 16.76 11.21
C GLY A 152 -7.46 16.27 10.81
N PHE A 153 -7.75 14.98 11.04
CA PHE A 153 -9.07 14.41 10.83
C PHE A 153 -9.30 13.20 11.75
N GLU A 154 -10.56 12.85 11.96
CA GLU A 154 -10.99 11.65 12.67
C GLU A 154 -11.67 10.69 11.69
N LEU A 155 -11.47 9.38 11.90
CA LEU A 155 -12.17 8.33 11.17
C LEU A 155 -13.38 7.88 11.96
N GLU A 156 -14.57 7.95 11.35
CA GLU A 156 -15.79 7.34 11.90
C GLU A 156 -15.96 5.92 11.34
N PHE A 157 -16.41 4.98 12.19
CA PHE A 157 -16.53 3.55 11.87
C PHE A 157 -17.98 3.07 11.98
#